data_89bfc491baad748dd319c05faa93827c
#
_entry.id   89bfc491baad748dd319c05faa93827c
#
_cell.length_a   1.000
_cell.length_b   1.000
_cell.length_c   1.000
_cell.angle_alpha   90.00
_cell.angle_beta   90.00
_cell.angle_gamma   90.00
#
_symmetry.space_group_name_H-M   'P 1'
#
loop_
_entity.id
_entity.type
_entity.pdbx_description
1 polymer ?
#
loop_
_entity_poly.entity_id
_entity_poly.type
_entity_poly.pdbx_seq_one_letter_code
_entity_poly.pdbx_strand_id
1 'polypeptide(L)'
;MAKIMGLEQKSFTTKEGDTIEGVSIYITDKIPPQRGEGCTGDRIFLSKNKLNDLSFVPAVGMDIEVLYNKYGKVSTIRLIADAGSDDIDL
;
A
#
# COMPACT_ATOMS: atom_id res chain seq x y z
N MET A 1 6.67 9.04 -1.34
CA MET A 1 6.07 8.20 -2.37
C MET A 1 6.56 6.77 -2.20
N ALA A 2 5.66 5.82 -2.19
CA ALA A 2 6.00 4.43 -1.96
C ALA A 2 5.63 3.60 -3.19
N LYS A 3 6.40 2.56 -3.47
CA LYS A 3 6.14 1.66 -4.58
C LYS A 3 5.60 0.34 -4.05
N ILE A 4 4.55 -0.16 -4.67
CA ILE A 4 3.97 -1.45 -4.31
C ILE A 4 4.86 -2.56 -4.86
N MET A 5 5.37 -3.38 -3.95
CA MET A 5 6.24 -4.50 -4.32
C MET A 5 5.54 -5.84 -4.26
N GLY A 6 4.43 -5.93 -3.53
CA GLY A 6 3.68 -7.16 -3.43
C GLY A 6 2.30 -6.93 -2.88
N LEU A 7 1.42 -7.87 -3.17
CA LEU A 7 0.04 -7.86 -2.71
C LEU A 7 -0.30 -9.28 -2.26
N GLU A 8 -0.94 -9.39 -1.11
CA GLU A 8 -1.33 -10.69 -0.59
C GLU A 8 -2.72 -10.61 0.00
N GLN A 9 -3.61 -11.46 -0.49
CA GLN A 9 -4.96 -11.53 0.06
C GLN A 9 -4.93 -12.15 1.45
N LYS A 10 -5.64 -11.54 2.36
CA LYS A 10 -5.70 -11.97 3.75
C LYS A 10 -7.15 -12.09 4.19
N SER A 11 -7.40 -13.05 5.04
CA SER A 11 -8.70 -13.25 5.67
C SER A 11 -8.46 -13.75 7.08
N PHE A 12 -9.11 -13.15 8.06
CA PHE A 12 -9.00 -13.62 9.43
C PHE A 12 -10.32 -13.39 10.17
N THR A 13 -10.54 -14.21 11.20
CA THR A 13 -11.76 -14.15 12.00
C THR A 13 -11.45 -13.50 13.33
N THR A 14 -12.26 -12.52 13.71
CA THR A 14 -12.11 -11.84 15.00
C THR A 14 -12.65 -12.71 16.12
N LYS A 15 -12.40 -12.28 17.35
CA LYS A 15 -12.90 -12.98 18.53
C LYS A 15 -14.42 -13.00 18.58
N GLU A 16 -15.07 -12.01 17.98
CA GLU A 16 -16.52 -11.92 17.92
C GLU A 16 -17.11 -12.80 16.82
N GLY A 17 -16.28 -13.47 16.05
CA GLY A 17 -16.74 -14.33 14.98
C GLY A 17 -16.88 -13.67 13.62
N ASP A 18 -16.53 -12.39 13.52
CA ASP A 18 -16.60 -11.68 12.24
C ASP A 18 -15.37 -12.00 11.39
N THR A 19 -15.60 -12.17 10.09
CA THR A 19 -14.51 -12.38 9.15
C THR A 19 -14.13 -11.08 8.52
N ILE A 20 -12.83 -10.75 8.60
CA ILE A 20 -12.28 -9.55 7.96
C ILE A 20 -11.45 -9.99 6.77
N GLU A 21 -11.81 -9.48 5.60
CA GLU A 21 -11.09 -9.75 4.37
C GLU A 21 -10.44 -8.48 3.86
N GLY A 22 -9.28 -8.62 3.24
CA GLY A 22 -8.58 -7.49 2.68
C GLY A 22 -7.28 -7.92 2.03
N VAL A 23 -6.42 -6.94 1.80
CA VAL A 23 -5.15 -7.17 1.14
C VAL A 23 -4.03 -6.52 1.94
N SER A 24 -2.97 -7.30 2.19
CA SER A 24 -1.72 -6.75 2.69
C SER A 24 -0.94 -6.23 1.50
N ILE A 25 -0.55 -4.97 1.57
CA ILE A 25 0.20 -4.32 0.52
C ILE A 25 1.61 -4.09 1.04
N TYR A 26 2.58 -4.69 0.36
CA TYR A 26 3.99 -4.55 0.72
C TYR A 26 4.57 -3.41 -0.11
N ILE A 27 5.11 -2.41 0.57
CA ILE A 27 5.61 -1.20 -0.07
C ILE A 27 7.07 -0.97 0.28
N THR A 28 7.74 -0.24 -0.58
CA THR A 28 9.12 0.19 -0.34
C THR A 28 9.23 1.66 -0.67
N ASP A 29 10.11 2.34 0.04
CA ASP A 29 10.39 3.74 -0.23
C ASP A 29 11.88 3.96 -0.10
N LYS A 30 12.42 4.88 -0.89
CA LYS A 30 13.84 5.14 -0.92
C LYS A 30 14.27 5.92 0.32
N ILE A 31 15.34 5.46 0.94
CA ILE A 31 15.92 6.18 2.08
C ILE A 31 16.71 7.38 1.53
N PRO A 32 16.43 8.61 2.04
CA PRO A 32 17.16 9.78 1.58
C PRO A 32 18.67 9.62 1.82
N PRO A 33 19.52 10.03 0.88
CA PRO A 33 20.97 9.86 1.00
C PRO A 33 21.57 10.46 2.27
N GLN A 34 20.97 11.55 2.78
CA GLN A 34 21.46 12.17 4.00
C GLN A 34 21.16 11.37 5.27
N ARG A 35 20.28 10.36 5.18
CA ARG A 35 19.91 9.51 6.31
C ARG A 35 20.50 8.12 6.24
N GLY A 36 20.91 7.70 5.04
CA GLY A 36 21.43 6.36 4.85
C GLY A 36 21.38 5.97 3.39
N GLU A 37 21.19 4.69 3.11
CA GLU A 37 21.14 4.18 1.75
C GLU A 37 20.20 3.00 1.68
N GLY A 38 19.73 2.73 0.45
CA GLY A 38 18.80 1.63 0.21
C GLY A 38 17.36 2.06 0.28
N CYS A 39 16.50 1.12 0.66
CA CYS A 39 15.06 1.32 0.70
C CYS A 39 14.48 0.81 2.01
N THR A 40 13.40 1.44 2.45
CA THR A 40 12.61 0.91 3.55
C THR A 40 11.71 -0.20 3.05
N GLY A 41 11.22 -1.04 3.96
CA GLY A 41 10.19 -2.01 3.67
C GLY A 41 9.08 -1.88 4.69
N ASP A 42 7.85 -1.89 4.23
CA ASP A 42 6.71 -1.75 5.12
C ASP A 42 5.53 -2.55 4.58
N ARG A 43 4.56 -2.78 5.45
CA ARG A 43 3.36 -3.49 5.11
C ARG A 43 2.16 -2.72 5.64
N ILE A 44 1.17 -2.53 4.78
CA ILE A 44 -0.10 -1.95 5.21
C ILE A 44 -1.21 -2.93 4.86
N PHE A 45 -2.31 -2.85 5.60
CA PHE A 45 -3.46 -3.68 5.37
C PHE A 45 -4.66 -2.79 5.04
N LEU A 46 -5.33 -3.10 3.92
CA LEU A 46 -6.58 -2.43 3.56
C LEU A 46 -7.69 -3.46 3.54
N SER A 47 -8.74 -3.21 4.31
CA SER A 47 -9.92 -4.05 4.31
C SER A 47 -10.62 -3.95 2.97
N LYS A 48 -11.47 -4.95 2.69
CA LYS A 48 -12.24 -4.99 1.45
C LYS A 48 -13.03 -3.71 1.24
N ASN A 49 -13.61 -3.16 2.32
CA ASN A 49 -14.38 -1.93 2.22
C ASN A 49 -13.51 -0.75 1.76
N LYS A 50 -12.32 -0.63 2.31
CA LYS A 50 -11.40 0.43 1.92
C LYS A 50 -10.92 0.25 0.48
N LEU A 51 -10.70 -0.99 0.07
CA LEU A 51 -10.31 -1.29 -1.31
C LEU A 51 -11.40 -0.90 -2.29
N ASN A 52 -12.66 -1.16 -1.95
CA ASN A 52 -13.78 -0.82 -2.81
C ASN A 52 -13.95 0.69 -2.96
N ASP A 53 -13.50 1.47 -1.99
CA ASP A 53 -13.59 2.92 -2.05
C ASP A 53 -12.47 3.55 -2.87
N LEU A 54 -11.47 2.78 -3.27
CA LEU A 54 -10.39 3.31 -4.09
C LEU A 54 -10.86 3.55 -5.52
N SER A 55 -10.30 4.57 -6.15
CA SER A 55 -10.58 4.87 -7.56
C SER A 55 -9.74 4.02 -8.51
N PHE A 56 -8.90 3.15 -7.98
CA PHE A 56 -8.01 2.31 -8.78
C PHE A 56 -7.83 0.96 -8.08
N VAL A 57 -7.32 -0.01 -8.82
CA VAL A 57 -7.00 -1.34 -8.28
C VAL A 57 -5.50 -1.40 -8.03
N PRO A 58 -5.07 -1.58 -6.77
CA PRO A 58 -3.63 -1.67 -6.49
C PRO A 58 -2.96 -2.81 -7.26
N ALA A 59 -1.78 -2.54 -7.78
CA ALA A 59 -1.01 -3.53 -8.52
C ALA A 59 0.48 -3.32 -8.27
N VAL A 60 1.24 -4.39 -8.43
CA VAL A 60 2.70 -4.33 -8.26
C VAL A 60 3.29 -3.34 -9.26
N GLY A 61 4.21 -2.52 -8.79
CA GLY A 61 4.88 -1.51 -9.60
C GLY A 61 4.28 -0.12 -9.52
N MET A 62 3.07 0.00 -8.96
CA MET A 62 2.44 1.32 -8.80
C MET A 62 3.16 2.14 -7.74
N ASP A 63 3.25 3.44 -8.00
CA ASP A 63 3.69 4.41 -6.99
C ASP A 63 2.47 4.99 -6.32
N ILE A 64 2.46 4.96 -5.01
CA ILE A 64 1.32 5.41 -4.21
C ILE A 64 1.75 6.32 -3.09
N GLU A 65 0.79 7.05 -2.56
CA GLU A 65 0.93 7.80 -1.33
C GLU A 65 0.00 7.19 -0.28
N VAL A 66 0.56 6.86 0.88
CA VAL A 66 -0.23 6.32 1.98
C VAL A 66 -0.72 7.48 2.83
N LEU A 67 -2.01 7.54 3.06
CA LEU A 67 -2.63 8.59 3.86
C LEU A 67 -3.05 8.03 5.21
N TYR A 68 -2.72 8.76 6.26
CA TYR A 68 -2.98 8.34 7.64
C TYR A 68 -4.07 9.20 8.27
N ASN A 69 -4.81 8.62 9.18
CA ASN A 69 -5.77 9.37 9.96
C ASN A 69 -5.07 10.06 11.14
N LYS A 70 -5.84 10.81 11.94
CA LYS A 70 -5.27 11.55 13.07
C LYS A 70 -4.69 10.66 14.16
N TYR A 71 -4.96 9.36 14.12
CA TYR A 71 -4.43 8.40 15.07
C TYR A 71 -3.19 7.67 14.54
N GLY A 72 -2.68 8.06 13.37
CA GLY A 72 -1.51 7.44 12.78
C GLY A 72 -1.78 6.11 12.08
N LYS A 73 -3.04 5.77 11.86
CA LYS A 73 -3.41 4.54 11.17
C LYS A 73 -3.72 4.83 9.71
N VAL A 74 -3.45 3.84 8.86
CA VAL A 74 -3.70 3.99 7.42
C VAL A 74 -5.19 4.23 7.17
N SER A 75 -5.48 5.35 6.54
CA SER A 75 -6.83 5.72 6.15
C SER A 75 -7.15 5.22 4.74
N THR A 76 -6.28 5.53 3.79
CA THR A 76 -6.43 5.12 2.41
C THR A 76 -5.09 5.27 1.69
N ILE A 77 -5.06 4.90 0.43
CA ILE A 77 -3.91 5.14 -0.43
C ILE A 77 -4.36 5.91 -1.66
N ARG A 78 -3.43 6.64 -2.26
CA ARG A 78 -3.69 7.44 -3.45
C ARG A 78 -2.69 7.05 -4.52
N LEU A 79 -3.18 6.87 -5.74
CA LEU A 79 -2.32 6.54 -6.87
C LEU A 79 -1.54 7.78 -7.31
N ILE A 80 -0.22 7.62 -7.42
CA ILE A 80 0.66 8.66 -7.94
C ILE A 80 1.03 8.35 -9.38
N ALA A 81 1.41 7.09 -9.65
CA ALA A 81 1.78 6.68 -11.00
C ALA A 81 1.46 5.21 -11.20
N ASP A 82 0.94 4.89 -12.39
CA ASP A 82 0.66 3.52 -12.77
C ASP A 82 1.95 2.74 -13.03
N ALA A 83 1.86 1.43 -12.87
CA ALA A 83 2.99 0.54 -13.16
C ALA A 83 3.50 0.73 -14.59
N GLY A 84 2.60 0.97 -15.52
CA GLY A 84 2.98 1.15 -16.92
C GLY A 84 3.77 2.42 -17.20
N SER A 85 3.61 3.44 -16.37
CA SER A 85 4.33 4.70 -16.59
C SER A 85 5.79 4.60 -16.20
N ASP A 86 6.18 3.62 -15.41
CA ASP A 86 7.57 3.43 -15.02
C ASP A 86 8.43 3.01 -16.21
N ASP A 87 7.84 2.31 -17.15
CA ASP A 87 8.58 1.81 -18.32
C ASP A 87 9.00 2.95 -19.24
N ILE A 88 8.30 4.05 -19.16
CA ILE A 88 8.55 5.19 -20.04
C ILE A 88 9.82 5.93 -19.65
N ASP A 89 10.16 5.88 -18.40
CA ASP A 89 11.28 6.62 -17.83
C ASP A 89 12.62 5.95 -18.12
N LEU A 90 12.57 4.82 -18.72
CA LEU A 90 13.77 4.08 -19.03
C LEU A 90 14.28 4.42 -20.41
#